data_41d69beda75f4c9cee3fc38564b2bec5
#
_entry.id   41d69beda75f4c9cee3fc38564b2bec5
#
_cell.length_a   1.000
_cell.length_b   1.000
_cell.length_c   1.000
_cell.angle_alpha   90.00
_cell.angle_beta   90.00
_cell.angle_gamma   90.00
#
_symmetry.space_group_name_H-M   'P 1'
#
loop_
_entity.id
_entity.type
_entity.pdbx_description
1 polymer ?
#
loop_
_entity_poly.entity_id
_entity_poly.type
_entity_poly.pdbx_seq_one_letter_code
_entity_poly.pdbx_strand_id
1 'polypeptide(L)'
;KSSDPTSSWTAQLLAKGPEKCAEKFGEEAIEAIIEAVKGDKAALTLEAADVLYHLMVVLAARDVPLDDVLDELARRQSQSGIAEKASR
;
A
#
# COMPACT_ATOMS: atom_id res chain seq x y z
N LYS A 1 14.67 -17.85 9.48
CA LYS A 1 14.32 -16.93 8.67
C LYS A 1 13.26 -17.37 7.75
N SER A 2 13.46 -18.29 7.02
CA SER A 2 12.41 -18.72 6.13
C SER A 2 11.27 -19.42 6.88
N SER A 3 11.42 -19.66 8.16
CA SER A 3 10.37 -20.28 8.94
C SER A 3 9.30 -19.29 9.39
N ASP A 4 9.55 -17.99 9.21
CA ASP A 4 8.56 -16.97 9.54
C ASP A 4 7.39 -17.08 8.56
N PRO A 5 6.15 -17.34 9.05
CA PRO A 5 5.00 -17.49 8.16
C PRO A 5 4.75 -16.26 7.27
N THR A 6 4.96 -15.07 7.81
CA THR A 6 4.77 -13.85 7.03
C THR A 6 5.78 -13.78 5.89
N SER A 7 7.03 -14.13 6.18
CA SER A 7 8.08 -14.14 5.18
C SER A 7 7.78 -15.15 4.08
N SER A 8 7.30 -16.34 4.49
CA SER A 8 6.96 -17.39 3.54
C SER A 8 5.80 -16.98 2.64
N TRP A 9 4.78 -16.34 3.20
CA TRP A 9 3.64 -15.88 2.44
C TRP A 9 4.04 -14.81 1.43
N THR A 10 4.87 -13.88 1.88
CA THR A 10 5.36 -12.81 1.00
C THR A 10 6.17 -13.41 -0.16
N ALA A 11 7.02 -14.39 0.14
CA ALA A 11 7.80 -15.04 -0.90
C ALA A 11 6.90 -15.72 -1.93
N GLN A 12 5.82 -16.35 -1.46
CA GLN A 12 4.88 -16.99 -2.36
C GLN A 12 4.19 -15.98 -3.28
N LEU A 13 3.79 -14.84 -2.73
CA LEU A 13 3.17 -13.79 -3.52
C LEU A 13 4.11 -13.25 -4.57
N LEU A 14 5.34 -12.96 -4.17
CA LEU A 14 6.33 -12.42 -5.11
C LEU A 14 6.62 -13.41 -6.23
N ALA A 15 6.63 -14.70 -5.92
CA ALA A 15 6.89 -15.72 -6.92
C ALA A 15 5.80 -15.78 -8.00
N LYS A 16 4.60 -15.31 -7.67
CA LYS A 16 3.49 -15.33 -8.62
C LYS A 16 3.55 -14.19 -9.63
N GLY A 17 4.44 -13.22 -9.40
CA GLY A 17 4.66 -12.16 -10.35
C GLY A 17 3.91 -10.88 -10.05
N PRO A 18 4.30 -9.77 -10.71
CA PRO A 18 3.72 -8.46 -10.43
C PRO A 18 2.22 -8.37 -10.68
N GLU A 19 1.72 -9.02 -11.73
CA GLU A 19 0.29 -8.95 -12.02
C GLU A 19 -0.55 -9.53 -10.89
N LYS A 20 -0.12 -10.68 -10.36
CA LYS A 20 -0.88 -11.31 -9.27
C LYS A 20 -0.77 -10.47 -8.00
N CYS A 21 0.39 -9.90 -7.74
CA CYS A 21 0.57 -9.02 -6.60
C CYS A 21 -0.34 -7.80 -6.70
N ALA A 22 -0.45 -7.21 -7.90
CA ALA A 22 -1.31 -6.08 -8.14
C ALA A 22 -2.78 -6.44 -7.98
N GLU A 23 -3.16 -7.63 -8.44
CA GLU A 23 -4.52 -8.11 -8.29
C GLU A 23 -4.91 -8.20 -6.83
N LYS A 24 -4.03 -8.78 -6.01
CA LYS A 24 -4.29 -8.90 -4.59
C LYS A 24 -4.41 -7.54 -3.93
N PHE A 25 -3.54 -6.61 -4.30
CA PHE A 25 -3.62 -5.25 -3.79
C PHE A 25 -4.99 -4.64 -4.11
N GLY A 26 -5.46 -4.82 -5.34
CA GLY A 26 -6.76 -4.29 -5.73
C GLY A 26 -7.91 -4.88 -4.93
N GLU A 27 -7.86 -6.19 -4.68
CA GLU A 27 -8.90 -6.85 -3.89
C GLU A 27 -8.96 -6.29 -2.47
N GLU A 28 -7.81 -6.11 -1.85
CA GLU A 28 -7.78 -5.58 -0.50
C GLU A 28 -8.23 -4.12 -0.45
N ALA A 29 -7.88 -3.35 -1.49
CA ALA A 29 -8.31 -1.96 -1.55
C ALA A 29 -9.83 -1.85 -1.63
N ILE A 30 -10.47 -2.73 -2.39
CA ILE A 30 -11.92 -2.74 -2.49
C ILE A 30 -12.55 -3.05 -1.14
N GLU A 31 -11.98 -4.01 -0.41
CA GLU A 31 -12.50 -4.34 0.91
C GLU A 31 -12.37 -3.17 1.88
N ALA A 32 -11.27 -2.43 1.78
CA ALA A 32 -11.09 -1.26 2.61
C ALA A 32 -12.12 -0.18 2.27
N ILE A 33 -12.42 -0.01 0.99
CA ILE A 33 -13.43 0.95 0.55
C ILE A 33 -14.79 0.60 1.17
N ILE A 34 -15.14 -0.67 1.13
CA ILE A 34 -16.41 -1.13 1.68
C ILE A 34 -16.51 -0.79 3.16
N GLU A 35 -15.46 -1.09 3.92
CA GLU A 35 -15.50 -0.82 5.36
C GLU A 35 -15.50 0.67 5.65
N ALA A 36 -14.83 1.47 4.81
CA ALA A 36 -14.84 2.91 4.97
C ALA A 36 -16.25 3.48 4.77
N VAL A 37 -16.95 2.98 3.75
CA VAL A 37 -18.30 3.45 3.47
C VAL A 37 -19.27 3.04 4.58
N LYS A 38 -19.10 1.83 5.12
CA LYS A 38 -19.94 1.36 6.21
C LYS A 38 -19.68 2.10 7.52
N GLY A 39 -18.50 2.69 7.65
CA GLY A 39 -18.16 3.42 8.88
C GLY A 39 -17.70 2.52 10.02
N ASP A 40 -17.30 1.30 9.71
CA ASP A 40 -16.80 0.36 10.73
C ASP A 40 -15.31 0.60 10.93
N LYS A 41 -14.99 1.34 11.99
CA LYS A 41 -13.60 1.75 12.23
C LYS A 41 -12.67 0.58 12.47
N ALA A 42 -13.14 -0.40 13.24
CA ALA A 42 -12.29 -1.56 13.57
C ALA A 42 -12.00 -2.39 12.32
N ALA A 43 -13.03 -2.65 11.53
CA ALA A 43 -12.85 -3.40 10.29
C ALA A 43 -11.98 -2.64 9.30
N LEU A 44 -12.19 -1.32 9.20
CA LEU A 44 -11.36 -0.51 8.30
C LEU A 44 -9.90 -0.55 8.71
N THR A 45 -9.62 -0.54 10.01
CA THR A 45 -8.23 -0.61 10.46
C THR A 45 -7.57 -1.89 9.97
N LEU A 46 -8.26 -3.02 10.06
CA LEU A 46 -7.71 -4.29 9.59
C LEU A 46 -7.51 -4.29 8.08
N GLU A 47 -8.49 -3.78 7.34
CA GLU A 47 -8.37 -3.75 5.88
C GLU A 47 -7.30 -2.78 5.43
N ALA A 48 -7.14 -1.66 6.12
CA ALA A 48 -6.09 -0.70 5.79
C ALA A 48 -4.70 -1.32 5.97
N ALA A 49 -4.54 -2.13 7.02
CA ALA A 49 -3.27 -2.82 7.22
C ALA A 49 -2.99 -3.78 6.05
N ASP A 50 -4.03 -4.49 5.60
CA ASP A 50 -3.88 -5.38 4.45
C ASP A 50 -3.53 -4.61 3.18
N VAL A 51 -4.13 -3.44 2.98
CA VAL A 51 -3.84 -2.60 1.82
C VAL A 51 -2.38 -2.16 1.84
N LEU A 52 -1.91 -1.69 2.98
CA LEU A 52 -0.52 -1.26 3.08
C LEU A 52 0.44 -2.42 2.85
N TYR A 53 0.12 -3.58 3.42
CA TYR A 53 0.95 -4.76 3.22
C TYR A 53 1.04 -5.12 1.74
N HIS A 54 -0.10 -5.19 1.05
CA HIS A 54 -0.11 -5.57 -0.35
C HIS A 54 0.49 -4.49 -1.24
N LEU A 55 0.38 -3.22 -0.84
CA LEU A 55 1.08 -2.17 -1.57
C LEU A 55 2.58 -2.39 -1.52
N MET A 56 3.10 -2.74 -0.34
CA MET A 56 4.52 -2.99 -0.20
C MET A 56 4.96 -4.20 -1.02
N VAL A 57 4.11 -5.21 -1.12
CA VAL A 57 4.41 -6.38 -1.95
C VAL A 57 4.49 -5.98 -3.43
N VAL A 58 3.54 -5.17 -3.90
CA VAL A 58 3.56 -4.68 -5.28
C VAL A 58 4.83 -3.90 -5.57
N LEU A 59 5.21 -3.01 -4.64
CA LEU A 59 6.42 -2.22 -4.82
C LEU A 59 7.64 -3.13 -4.91
N ALA A 60 7.72 -4.13 -4.04
CA ALA A 60 8.83 -5.06 -4.06
C ALA A 60 8.86 -5.85 -5.37
N ALA A 61 7.70 -6.22 -5.89
CA ALA A 61 7.62 -6.98 -7.13
C ALA A 61 8.16 -6.18 -8.32
N ARG A 62 8.15 -4.87 -8.24
CA ARG A 62 8.66 -4.01 -9.31
C ARG A 62 9.95 -3.30 -8.91
N ASP A 63 10.58 -3.71 -7.84
CA ASP A 63 11.86 -3.16 -7.36
C ASP A 63 11.78 -1.66 -7.08
N VAL A 64 10.67 -1.23 -6.50
CA VAL A 64 10.51 0.15 -6.08
C VAL A 64 10.68 0.22 -4.56
N PRO A 65 11.72 0.91 -4.05
CA PRO A 65 11.91 1.02 -2.60
C PRO A 65 10.79 1.86 -1.98
N LEU A 66 10.35 1.46 -0.80
CA LEU A 66 9.35 2.23 -0.09
C LEU A 66 9.83 3.65 0.19
N ASP A 67 11.11 3.80 0.47
CA ASP A 67 11.69 5.13 0.72
C ASP A 67 11.44 6.09 -0.45
N ASP A 68 11.49 5.60 -1.68
CA ASP A 68 11.23 6.44 -2.84
C ASP A 68 9.80 6.98 -2.81
N VAL A 69 8.85 6.14 -2.40
CA VAL A 69 7.45 6.57 -2.30
C VAL A 69 7.29 7.61 -1.21
N LEU A 70 7.92 7.38 -0.06
CA LEU A 70 7.84 8.32 1.05
C LEU A 70 8.50 9.65 0.70
N ASP A 71 9.61 9.60 -0.03
CA ASP A 71 10.28 10.81 -0.48
C ASP A 71 9.38 11.61 -1.42
N GLU A 72 8.66 10.91 -2.29
CA GLU A 72 7.75 11.58 -3.21
C GLU A 72 6.60 12.25 -2.45
N LEU A 73 6.09 11.60 -1.42
CA LEU A 73 5.06 12.21 -0.58
C LEU A 73 5.56 13.46 0.10
N ALA A 74 6.78 13.41 0.62
CA ALA A 74 7.39 14.57 1.26
C ALA A 74 7.56 15.71 0.27
N ARG A 75 7.98 15.39 -0.95
CA ARG A 75 8.15 16.39 -2.01
C ARG A 75 6.81 17.06 -2.33
N ARG A 76 5.75 16.26 -2.46
CA ARG A 76 4.43 16.81 -2.79
C ARG A 76 3.89 17.69 -1.67
N GLN A 77 4.17 17.34 -0.44
CA GLN A 77 3.71 18.11 0.70
C GLN A 77 4.32 19.51 0.66
N SER A 78 5.61 19.60 0.39
CA SER A 78 6.29 20.86 0.26
C SER A 78 5.76 21.66 -0.93
N GLN A 79 5.62 21.01 -2.07
CA GLN A 79 5.09 21.60 -3.29
C GLN A 79 3.66 22.10 -3.09
N SER A 80 2.85 21.27 -2.44
CA SER A 80 1.46 21.59 -2.21
C SER A 80 1.30 22.83 -1.34
N GLY A 81 2.13 22.95 -0.32
CA GLY A 81 2.12 24.11 0.53
C GLY A 81 2.46 25.39 -0.22
N ILE A 82 3.46 25.31 -1.08
CA ILE A 82 3.87 26.46 -1.90
C ILE A 82 2.76 26.83 -2.88
N ALA A 83 2.21 25.84 -3.56
CA ALA A 83 1.16 26.08 -4.54
C ALA A 83 -0.09 26.67 -3.88
N GLU A 84 -0.43 26.18 -2.72
CA GLU A 84 -1.58 26.67 -2.00
C GLU A 84 -1.41 28.12 -1.59
N LYS A 85 -0.23 28.47 -1.11
CA LYS A 85 0.07 29.85 -0.76
C LYS A 85 0.01 30.75 -1.96
N ALA A 86 0.52 30.30 -3.09
CA ALA A 86 0.55 31.09 -4.31
C ALA A 86 -0.85 31.35 -4.84
N SER A 87 -1.77 30.41 -4.65
CA SER A 87 -3.12 30.53 -5.18
C SER A 87 -4.05 31.34 -4.27
N ARG A 88 -3.62 31.64 -3.06
CA ARG A 88 -4.40 32.45 -2.15
C ARG A 88 -4.21 33.92 -2.49
#